data_47c8b5e232596708d09852f16bfab17e
#
_entry.id   47c8b5e232596708d09852f16bfab17e
#
_cell.length_a   1.000
_cell.length_b   1.000
_cell.length_c   1.000
_cell.angle_alpha   90.00
_cell.angle_beta   90.00
_cell.angle_gamma   90.00
#
_symmetry.space_group_name_H-M   'P 1'
#
loop_
_entity.id
_entity.type
_entity.pdbx_description
1 polymer ?
#
loop_
_entity_poly.entity_id
_entity_poly.type
_entity_poly.pdbx_seq_one_letter_code
_entity_poly.pdbx_strand_id
1 'polypeptide(L)'
;MYKSEKLYYRKAFFMAMIMGVILFLPFVLIDGGYFIYYGDYNAQQIPFYTLCNQAIKNGSFMWSWQTDIGANFIGSYSFYTLGSPFFWLSMPFPAEFAKYLMAPLLVLKISCCSLFAFAYIRRFVRKLQSALIGGLLYAFSGFSMYNVFFNHFHEAMVVFPLMLIALEETVVNKRRVFFALTVALNAFVNYFFFIGECIFLVIYFLCRLTDPKFKITVKTFLVLAFESVIGVALAGAMFVPAILTCIDTPRSSNTLNGWNLVFHNPAQRYGLIFQSLFFPADIPARQNFFPDSSARWASVSAYLPLFSMAGVISFIKYKKKHWAKWLMPICLLFALIPVLNSSFVLFNNNYYTRWFYMPILVACFMTAYALENSEIDMKYGLKWCGFAVVLISMVGILPSEVSKDIVDIGTGDTTTTKVTELFQLPNEKLPFWISVVLAITAIIVCYILVRNKAKLRTNKFLQKSYCFTMVACLCFSYYTLIYGRAIGPKVGDYNNIVNATIELDDDSFYRVETYGVTNNANMLWGMYGFRSFHSILPGSAFEYYSGMGFSRSVNTDPDGSYYAMRSVNSTKYLVIQSYKLEYSDTKTLLENLKNFEKIDEQDGFTIFKNKAYI
;
A
#
# COMPACT_ATOMS: atom_id res chain seq x y z
N MET A 1 -34.79 16.50 6.28
CA MET A 1 -33.90 15.33 6.19
C MET A 1 -32.83 15.48 5.10
N TYR A 2 -33.19 15.90 3.88
CA TYR A 2 -32.27 16.04 2.73
C TYR A 2 -31.09 17.02 2.95
N LYS A 3 -31.35 18.21 3.53
CA LYS A 3 -30.28 19.21 3.80
C LYS A 3 -29.24 18.72 4.82
N SER A 4 -29.65 18.00 5.85
CA SER A 4 -28.73 17.47 6.88
C SER A 4 -27.85 16.34 6.33
N GLU A 5 -28.39 15.49 5.47
CA GLU A 5 -27.64 14.36 4.86
C GLU A 5 -26.56 14.88 3.90
N LYS A 6 -26.90 15.84 3.02
CA LYS A 6 -25.92 16.50 2.12
C LYS A 6 -24.77 17.14 2.90
N LEU A 7 -25.06 17.71 4.08
CA LEU A 7 -24.02 18.28 4.94
C LEU A 7 -23.04 17.20 5.45
N TYR A 8 -23.53 15.99 5.77
CA TYR A 8 -22.66 14.91 6.28
C TYR A 8 -21.79 14.29 5.18
N TYR A 9 -22.25 14.21 3.92
CA TYR A 9 -21.39 13.88 2.79
C TYR A 9 -20.22 14.86 2.66
N ARG A 10 -20.50 16.16 2.74
CA ARG A 10 -19.46 17.20 2.75
C ARG A 10 -18.52 17.05 3.96
N LYS A 11 -19.07 16.80 5.15
CA LYS A 11 -18.26 16.58 6.36
C LYS A 11 -17.34 15.35 6.20
N ALA A 12 -17.80 14.25 5.63
CA ALA A 12 -16.98 13.07 5.42
C ALA A 12 -15.77 13.36 4.53
N PHE A 13 -15.95 14.17 3.50
CA PHE A 13 -14.87 14.57 2.60
C PHE A 13 -13.94 15.60 3.25
N PHE A 14 -14.49 16.75 3.67
CA PHE A 14 -13.66 17.86 4.14
C PHE A 14 -12.97 17.60 5.48
N MET A 15 -13.56 16.84 6.38
CA MET A 15 -12.88 16.48 7.63
C MET A 15 -11.69 15.55 7.38
N ALA A 16 -11.84 14.57 6.49
CA ALA A 16 -10.72 13.71 6.10
C ALA A 16 -9.63 14.52 5.36
N MET A 17 -10.04 15.51 4.55
CA MET A 17 -9.11 16.42 3.87
C MET A 17 -8.32 17.26 4.87
N ILE A 18 -9.00 17.88 5.85
CA ILE A 18 -8.34 18.68 6.90
C ILE A 18 -7.38 17.80 7.72
N MET A 19 -7.81 16.60 8.11
CA MET A 19 -6.96 15.66 8.84
C MET A 19 -5.75 15.22 8.00
N GLY A 20 -5.95 14.97 6.70
CA GLY A 20 -4.87 14.65 5.77
C GLY A 20 -3.87 15.80 5.61
N VAL A 21 -4.36 17.04 5.49
CA VAL A 21 -3.49 18.23 5.46
C VAL A 21 -2.70 18.35 6.76
N ILE A 22 -3.36 18.24 7.93
CA ILE A 22 -2.67 18.27 9.22
C ILE A 22 -1.59 17.18 9.29
N LEU A 23 -1.86 16.00 8.75
CA LEU A 23 -0.95 14.86 8.79
C LEU A 23 0.29 15.05 7.89
N PHE A 24 0.13 15.51 6.66
CA PHE A 24 1.21 15.58 5.68
C PHE A 24 1.92 16.92 5.61
N LEU A 25 1.25 18.05 5.93
CA LEU A 25 1.82 19.39 5.82
C LEU A 25 3.13 19.58 6.59
N PRO A 26 3.28 19.10 7.85
CA PRO A 26 4.56 19.25 8.57
C PRO A 26 5.74 18.62 7.83
N PHE A 27 5.54 17.44 7.25
CA PHE A 27 6.58 16.75 6.47
C PHE A 27 6.89 17.49 5.16
N VAL A 28 5.85 17.96 4.45
CA VAL A 28 6.02 18.74 3.22
C VAL A 28 6.85 20.01 3.47
N LEU A 29 6.60 20.70 4.58
CA LEU A 29 7.37 21.90 4.93
C LEU A 29 8.83 21.58 5.28
N ILE A 30 9.08 20.49 5.99
CA ILE A 30 10.44 20.05 6.36
C ILE A 30 11.23 19.56 5.12
N ASP A 31 10.54 18.97 4.12
CA ASP A 31 11.16 18.36 2.95
C ASP A 31 11.41 19.33 1.78
N GLY A 32 11.12 20.61 1.97
CA GLY A 32 11.33 21.63 0.93
C GLY A 32 10.18 21.75 -0.07
N GLY A 33 8.96 21.46 0.36
CA GLY A 33 7.73 21.69 -0.40
C GLY A 33 7.06 20.43 -0.95
N TYR A 34 7.64 19.25 -0.77
CA TYR A 34 7.05 17.96 -1.15
C TYR A 34 7.35 16.88 -0.09
N PHE A 35 6.57 15.82 -0.10
CA PHE A 35 6.68 14.75 0.88
C PHE A 35 7.71 13.70 0.41
N ILE A 36 8.71 13.43 1.23
CA ILE A 36 9.70 12.35 1.04
C ILE A 36 9.36 11.22 2.00
N TYR A 37 9.35 9.99 1.50
CA TYR A 37 9.07 8.81 2.30
C TYR A 37 10.12 7.73 2.08
N TYR A 38 9.76 6.46 2.08
CA TYR A 38 10.67 5.34 1.79
C TYR A 38 10.10 4.45 0.66
N GLY A 39 10.96 3.58 0.15
CA GLY A 39 10.57 2.53 -0.81
C GLY A 39 9.96 3.07 -2.10
N ASP A 40 8.90 2.43 -2.54
CA ASP A 40 8.24 2.69 -3.82
C ASP A 40 7.71 4.12 -3.96
N TYR A 41 7.43 4.80 -2.84
CA TYR A 41 6.97 6.19 -2.90
C TYR A 41 7.97 7.08 -3.63
N ASN A 42 9.24 7.01 -3.25
CA ASN A 42 10.31 7.81 -3.86
C ASN A 42 10.83 7.19 -5.15
N ALA A 43 10.98 5.85 -5.17
CA ALA A 43 11.67 5.15 -6.26
C ALA A 43 10.75 4.82 -7.46
N GLN A 44 9.43 4.82 -7.27
CA GLN A 44 8.47 4.50 -8.33
C GLN A 44 7.40 5.59 -8.50
N GLN A 45 6.70 5.99 -7.42
CA GLN A 45 5.52 6.83 -7.58
C GLN A 45 5.85 8.20 -8.19
N ILE A 46 6.89 8.88 -7.70
CA ILE A 46 7.31 10.19 -8.23
C ILE A 46 7.87 10.04 -9.65
N PRO A 47 8.86 9.14 -9.92
CA PRO A 47 9.38 8.95 -11.28
C PRO A 47 8.31 8.52 -12.30
N PHE A 48 7.38 7.64 -11.92
CA PHE A 48 6.35 7.17 -12.85
C PHE A 48 5.33 8.25 -13.20
N TYR A 49 4.95 9.11 -12.23
CA TYR A 49 4.11 10.27 -12.54
C TYR A 49 4.81 11.24 -13.49
N THR A 50 6.10 11.50 -13.27
CA THR A 50 6.93 12.35 -14.14
C THR A 50 7.00 11.77 -15.56
N LEU A 51 7.44 10.52 -15.69
CA LEU A 51 7.56 9.83 -16.97
C LEU A 51 6.23 9.75 -17.72
N CYS A 52 5.15 9.31 -17.05
CA CYS A 52 3.85 9.17 -17.70
C CYS A 52 3.28 10.52 -18.16
N ASN A 53 3.47 11.59 -17.38
CA ASN A 53 3.06 12.94 -17.77
C ASN A 53 3.81 13.39 -19.04
N GLN A 54 5.15 13.22 -19.08
CA GLN A 54 5.97 13.55 -20.26
C GLN A 54 5.56 12.72 -21.47
N ALA A 55 5.45 11.40 -21.33
CA ALA A 55 5.14 10.49 -22.43
C ALA A 55 3.79 10.81 -23.07
N ILE A 56 2.76 11.08 -22.28
CA ILE A 56 1.43 11.43 -22.79
C ILE A 56 1.45 12.78 -23.52
N LYS A 57 2.11 13.80 -22.97
CA LYS A 57 2.21 15.13 -23.60
C LYS A 57 2.99 15.10 -24.91
N ASN A 58 4.01 14.26 -24.99
CA ASN A 58 4.85 14.10 -26.17
C ASN A 58 4.27 13.10 -27.20
N GLY A 59 3.10 12.51 -26.94
CA GLY A 59 2.50 11.50 -27.81
C GLY A 59 3.20 10.13 -27.81
N SER A 60 4.13 9.88 -26.88
CA SER A 60 4.94 8.66 -26.79
C SER A 60 4.32 7.63 -25.85
N PHE A 61 3.02 7.34 -26.01
CA PHE A 61 2.25 6.48 -25.09
C PHE A 61 2.13 5.00 -25.52
N MET A 62 2.86 4.59 -26.56
CA MET A 62 2.86 3.17 -26.99
C MET A 62 4.06 2.40 -26.45
N TRP A 63 5.24 3.03 -26.42
CA TRP A 63 6.50 2.44 -26.03
C TRP A 63 7.32 3.42 -25.19
N SER A 64 8.00 2.90 -24.15
CA SER A 64 8.88 3.70 -23.29
C SER A 64 10.32 3.18 -23.34
N TRP A 65 11.22 3.97 -23.88
CA TRP A 65 12.66 3.74 -23.83
C TRP A 65 13.28 4.12 -22.46
N GLN A 66 12.56 4.88 -21.66
CA GLN A 66 12.98 5.25 -20.30
C GLN A 66 12.77 4.10 -19.29
N THR A 67 12.07 3.05 -19.69
CA THR A 67 11.71 1.92 -18.85
C THR A 67 12.54 0.71 -19.20
N ASP A 68 13.59 0.43 -18.41
CA ASP A 68 14.49 -0.70 -18.64
C ASP A 68 15.10 -0.66 -20.07
N ILE A 69 15.24 -1.79 -20.72
CA ILE A 69 15.70 -1.86 -22.12
C ILE A 69 14.63 -1.46 -23.15
N GLY A 70 13.49 -0.99 -22.68
CA GLY A 70 12.30 -0.64 -23.46
C GLY A 70 11.11 -1.52 -23.08
N ALA A 71 9.92 -0.91 -22.94
CA ALA A 71 8.72 -1.62 -22.53
C ALA A 71 7.46 -1.04 -23.17
N ASN A 72 6.42 -1.89 -23.32
CA ASN A 72 5.08 -1.43 -23.68
C ASN A 72 4.55 -0.47 -22.58
N PHE A 73 4.23 0.76 -22.96
CA PHE A 73 3.87 1.81 -22.02
C PHE A 73 2.57 1.50 -21.27
N ILE A 74 1.50 1.13 -22.00
CA ILE A 74 0.20 0.86 -21.37
C ILE A 74 0.29 -0.35 -20.44
N GLY A 75 0.88 -1.45 -20.91
CA GLY A 75 1.04 -2.67 -20.11
C GLY A 75 1.83 -2.45 -18.83
N SER A 76 2.92 -1.68 -18.91
CA SER A 76 3.80 -1.43 -17.76
C SER A 76 3.22 -0.43 -16.75
N TYR A 77 2.48 0.59 -17.21
CA TYR A 77 2.02 1.68 -16.34
C TYR A 77 0.53 1.64 -15.98
N SER A 78 -0.27 0.73 -16.56
CA SER A 78 -1.68 0.55 -16.22
C SER A 78 -1.91 0.21 -14.74
N PHE A 79 -0.99 -0.53 -14.12
CA PHE A 79 -1.05 -0.86 -12.70
C PHE A 79 -0.77 0.34 -11.78
N TYR A 80 0.05 1.30 -12.21
CA TYR A 80 0.59 2.35 -11.34
C TYR A 80 -0.11 3.70 -11.51
N THR A 81 -0.39 4.11 -12.75
CA THR A 81 -0.76 5.50 -13.06
C THR A 81 -1.93 5.64 -14.03
N LEU A 82 -1.91 4.95 -15.18
CA LEU A 82 -2.78 5.26 -16.31
C LEU A 82 -4.28 5.09 -16.03
N GLY A 83 -4.64 4.12 -15.18
CA GLY A 83 -6.02 3.91 -14.72
C GLY A 83 -6.48 4.89 -13.63
N SER A 84 -5.57 5.65 -13.05
CA SER A 84 -5.83 6.52 -11.91
C SER A 84 -6.51 7.83 -12.30
N PRO A 85 -7.72 8.12 -11.81
CA PRO A 85 -8.32 9.44 -12.01
C PRO A 85 -7.51 10.56 -11.34
N PHE A 86 -6.75 10.23 -10.30
CA PHE A 86 -5.90 11.21 -9.59
C PHE A 86 -4.63 11.52 -10.38
N PHE A 87 -4.06 10.56 -11.09
CA PHE A 87 -2.97 10.82 -12.03
C PHE A 87 -3.41 11.81 -13.12
N TRP A 88 -4.59 11.62 -13.69
CA TRP A 88 -5.10 12.51 -14.71
C TRP A 88 -5.32 13.96 -14.22
N LEU A 89 -5.54 14.17 -12.91
CA LEU A 89 -5.56 15.51 -12.31
C LEU A 89 -4.17 16.18 -12.29
N SER A 90 -3.09 15.44 -12.44
CA SER A 90 -1.72 15.99 -12.54
C SER A 90 -1.38 16.48 -13.96
N MET A 91 -2.10 16.05 -14.98
CA MET A 91 -1.79 16.34 -16.39
C MET A 91 -1.74 17.83 -16.77
N PRO A 92 -2.55 18.75 -16.18
CA PRO A 92 -2.43 20.17 -16.45
C PRO A 92 -1.11 20.82 -16.01
N PHE A 93 -0.37 20.14 -15.11
CA PHE A 93 0.88 20.65 -14.56
C PHE A 93 2.09 20.12 -15.35
N PRO A 94 3.24 20.85 -15.38
CA PRO A 94 4.50 20.33 -15.89
C PRO A 94 4.91 19.03 -15.20
N ALA A 95 5.66 18.17 -15.87
CA ALA A 95 6.04 16.85 -15.34
C ALA A 95 6.89 16.95 -14.05
N GLU A 96 7.75 17.97 -13.97
CA GLU A 96 8.62 18.25 -12.82
C GLU A 96 7.82 18.57 -11.54
N PHE A 97 6.54 18.98 -11.69
CA PHE A 97 5.63 19.24 -10.59
C PHE A 97 5.09 17.97 -9.94
N ALA A 98 5.32 16.79 -10.52
CA ALA A 98 4.84 15.52 -9.96
C ALA A 98 5.19 15.36 -8.48
N LYS A 99 6.43 15.69 -8.07
CA LYS A 99 6.89 15.63 -6.67
C LYS A 99 6.03 16.47 -5.71
N TYR A 100 5.58 17.66 -6.14
CA TYR A 100 4.73 18.55 -5.31
C TYR A 100 3.29 18.08 -5.25
N LEU A 101 2.80 17.38 -6.28
CA LEU A 101 1.41 16.94 -6.39
C LEU A 101 1.14 15.64 -5.63
N MET A 102 2.16 14.82 -5.34
CA MET A 102 1.96 13.50 -4.72
C MET A 102 1.24 13.56 -3.37
N ALA A 103 1.66 14.44 -2.45
CA ALA A 103 1.02 14.58 -1.14
C ALA A 103 -0.40 15.17 -1.24
N PRO A 104 -0.68 16.26 -1.96
CA PRO A 104 -2.03 16.75 -2.19
C PRO A 104 -2.97 15.72 -2.82
N LEU A 105 -2.51 14.96 -3.82
CA LEU A 105 -3.31 13.90 -4.44
C LEU A 105 -3.58 12.74 -3.48
N LEU A 106 -2.63 12.39 -2.61
CA LEU A 106 -2.85 11.38 -1.56
C LEU A 106 -3.89 11.86 -0.53
N VAL A 107 -3.82 13.12 -0.10
CA VAL A 107 -4.85 13.74 0.76
C VAL A 107 -6.22 13.69 0.10
N LEU A 108 -6.29 13.96 -1.20
CA LEU A 108 -7.54 13.85 -1.96
C LEU A 108 -8.06 12.41 -2.03
N LYS A 109 -7.19 11.40 -2.25
CA LYS A 109 -7.55 9.98 -2.21
C LYS A 109 -8.13 9.59 -0.85
N ILE A 110 -7.46 9.94 0.26
CA ILE A 110 -7.93 9.69 1.64
C ILE A 110 -9.31 10.35 1.86
N SER A 111 -9.52 11.56 1.35
CA SER A 111 -10.81 12.27 1.45
C SER A 111 -11.93 11.55 0.71
N CYS A 112 -11.64 11.07 -0.49
CA CYS A 112 -12.58 10.25 -1.28
C CYS A 112 -12.85 8.89 -0.62
N CYS A 113 -11.84 8.24 -0.01
CA CYS A 113 -12.04 7.01 0.77
C CYS A 113 -13.06 7.23 1.90
N SER A 114 -12.92 8.31 2.66
CA SER A 114 -13.87 8.66 3.73
C SER A 114 -15.29 8.90 3.18
N LEU A 115 -15.39 9.66 2.09
CA LEU A 115 -16.67 9.99 1.45
C LEU A 115 -17.43 8.75 0.98
N PHE A 116 -16.75 7.87 0.23
CA PHE A 116 -17.43 6.72 -0.37
C PHE A 116 -17.66 5.60 0.65
N ALA A 117 -16.78 5.43 1.63
CA ALA A 117 -17.05 4.57 2.78
C ALA A 117 -18.24 5.09 3.62
N PHE A 118 -18.34 6.39 3.87
CA PHE A 118 -19.52 6.99 4.50
C PHE A 118 -20.80 6.66 3.70
N ALA A 119 -20.77 6.83 2.38
CA ALA A 119 -21.90 6.55 1.49
C ALA A 119 -22.36 5.08 1.57
N TYR A 120 -21.40 4.15 1.60
CA TYR A 120 -21.67 2.73 1.79
C TYR A 120 -22.26 2.44 3.18
N ILE A 121 -21.58 2.87 4.24
CA ILE A 121 -21.96 2.58 5.63
C ILE A 121 -23.31 3.19 5.97
N ARG A 122 -23.62 4.40 5.46
CA ARG A 122 -24.89 5.10 5.65
C ARG A 122 -26.12 4.29 5.23
N ARG A 123 -25.96 3.32 4.35
CA ARG A 123 -27.04 2.43 3.91
C ARG A 123 -27.53 1.48 5.02
N PHE A 124 -26.67 1.16 5.97
CA PHE A 124 -26.90 0.15 7.01
C PHE A 124 -27.06 0.71 8.41
N VAL A 125 -26.67 1.97 8.64
CA VAL A 125 -26.78 2.64 9.93
C VAL A 125 -27.80 3.78 9.90
N ARG A 126 -28.44 4.05 11.04
CA ARG A 126 -29.47 5.07 11.14
C ARG A 126 -28.92 6.48 11.40
N LYS A 127 -27.84 6.56 12.21
CA LYS A 127 -27.26 7.83 12.61
C LYS A 127 -26.16 8.26 11.64
N LEU A 128 -26.30 9.44 11.05
CA LEU A 128 -25.31 10.00 10.12
C LEU A 128 -23.92 10.12 10.76
N GLN A 129 -23.87 10.41 12.06
CA GLN A 129 -22.61 10.53 12.79
C GLN A 129 -21.89 9.20 12.97
N SER A 130 -22.62 8.09 13.12
CA SER A 130 -22.02 6.75 13.14
C SER A 130 -21.39 6.40 11.81
N ALA A 131 -22.10 6.71 10.70
CA ALA A 131 -21.54 6.52 9.34
C ALA A 131 -20.28 7.37 9.13
N LEU A 132 -20.26 8.61 9.63
CA LEU A 132 -19.11 9.52 9.55
C LEU A 132 -17.88 8.94 10.27
N ILE A 133 -18.08 8.40 11.49
CA ILE A 133 -17.00 7.69 12.21
C ILE A 133 -16.48 6.52 11.37
N GLY A 134 -17.37 5.70 10.82
CA GLY A 134 -16.97 4.57 9.95
C GLY A 134 -16.19 5.00 8.71
N GLY A 135 -16.59 6.11 8.07
CA GLY A 135 -15.87 6.68 6.93
C GLY A 135 -14.44 7.11 7.28
N LEU A 136 -14.26 7.79 8.42
CA LEU A 136 -12.93 8.18 8.90
C LEU A 136 -12.08 6.96 9.28
N LEU A 137 -12.66 5.96 9.94
CA LEU A 137 -11.95 4.72 10.30
C LEU A 137 -11.44 3.98 9.06
N TYR A 138 -12.21 3.97 7.98
CA TYR A 138 -11.77 3.38 6.71
C TYR A 138 -10.62 4.17 6.08
N ALA A 139 -10.78 5.49 5.98
CA ALA A 139 -9.80 6.38 5.36
C ALA A 139 -8.45 6.42 6.10
N PHE A 140 -8.45 6.30 7.43
CA PHE A 140 -7.27 6.28 8.30
C PHE A 140 -7.02 4.92 8.94
N SER A 141 -7.52 3.84 8.34
CA SER A 141 -7.26 2.47 8.80
C SER A 141 -5.77 2.13 8.76
N GLY A 142 -5.39 1.10 9.49
CA GLY A 142 -4.03 0.57 9.42
C GLY A 142 -3.60 0.23 7.98
N PHE A 143 -4.51 -0.32 7.17
CA PHE A 143 -4.24 -0.60 5.75
C PHE A 143 -3.91 0.67 4.96
N SER A 144 -4.68 1.73 5.14
CA SER A 144 -4.44 3.02 4.47
C SER A 144 -3.06 3.58 4.83
N MET A 145 -2.73 3.62 6.11
CA MET A 145 -1.46 4.19 6.58
C MET A 145 -0.25 3.29 6.27
N TYR A 146 -0.43 1.97 6.32
CA TYR A 146 0.59 1.02 5.88
C TYR A 146 0.99 1.25 4.43
N ASN A 147 0.02 1.52 3.54
CA ASN A 147 0.22 1.61 2.10
C ASN A 147 0.53 3.03 1.59
N VAL A 148 0.90 3.98 2.44
CA VAL A 148 1.32 5.33 1.98
C VAL A 148 2.48 5.25 0.98
N PHE A 149 3.42 4.33 1.17
CA PHE A 149 4.51 4.11 0.23
C PHE A 149 4.06 3.46 -1.10
N PHE A 150 2.91 2.76 -1.12
CA PHE A 150 2.19 2.29 -2.31
C PHE A 150 1.00 3.20 -2.61
N ASN A 151 1.24 4.47 -2.84
CA ASN A 151 0.21 5.49 -3.01
C ASN A 151 -0.94 5.11 -3.97
N HIS A 152 -0.65 4.36 -5.03
CA HIS A 152 -1.65 3.88 -6.00
C HIS A 152 -2.63 2.84 -5.40
N PHE A 153 -2.34 2.20 -4.27
CA PHE A 153 -3.27 1.27 -3.61
C PHE A 153 -4.50 1.98 -3.02
N HIS A 154 -4.36 3.25 -2.66
CA HIS A 154 -5.49 4.05 -2.16
C HIS A 154 -6.60 4.21 -3.21
N GLU A 155 -6.29 4.08 -4.48
CA GLU A 155 -7.27 4.18 -5.55
C GLU A 155 -8.28 3.04 -5.53
N ALA A 156 -7.82 1.80 -5.29
CA ALA A 156 -8.71 0.67 -5.06
C ALA A 156 -9.61 0.90 -3.82
N MET A 157 -9.05 1.45 -2.73
CA MET A 157 -9.86 1.83 -1.55
C MET A 157 -10.93 2.88 -1.88
N VAL A 158 -10.64 3.81 -2.78
CA VAL A 158 -11.60 4.86 -3.20
C VAL A 158 -12.76 4.27 -3.98
N VAL A 159 -12.48 3.44 -4.99
CA VAL A 159 -13.50 3.00 -5.95
C VAL A 159 -14.30 1.78 -5.49
N PHE A 160 -13.71 0.91 -4.68
CA PHE A 160 -14.36 -0.31 -4.21
C PHE A 160 -15.71 -0.11 -3.49
N PRO A 161 -15.88 0.86 -2.55
CA PRO A 161 -17.17 1.10 -1.92
C PRO A 161 -18.30 1.41 -2.92
N LEU A 162 -17.96 2.04 -4.06
CA LEU A 162 -18.94 2.36 -5.12
C LEU A 162 -19.47 1.09 -5.79
N MET A 163 -18.61 0.07 -5.97
CA MET A 163 -19.03 -1.20 -6.55
C MET A 163 -20.00 -1.95 -5.62
N LEU A 164 -19.74 -1.95 -4.30
CA LEU A 164 -20.69 -2.53 -3.34
C LEU A 164 -22.01 -1.74 -3.29
N ILE A 165 -21.97 -0.42 -3.35
CA ILE A 165 -23.19 0.42 -3.44
C ILE A 165 -23.97 0.07 -4.69
N ALA A 166 -23.31 -0.07 -5.84
CA ALA A 166 -23.96 -0.40 -7.10
C ALA A 166 -24.59 -1.79 -7.08
N LEU A 167 -23.93 -2.79 -6.50
CA LEU A 167 -24.49 -4.11 -6.28
C LEU A 167 -25.79 -4.05 -5.45
N GLU A 168 -25.76 -3.33 -4.32
CA GLU A 168 -26.94 -3.13 -3.46
C GLU A 168 -28.08 -2.42 -4.22
N GLU A 169 -27.77 -1.37 -4.98
CA GLU A 169 -28.76 -0.63 -5.78
C GLU A 169 -29.39 -1.51 -6.87
N THR A 170 -28.59 -2.34 -7.53
CA THR A 170 -29.08 -3.24 -8.57
C THR A 170 -29.99 -4.33 -8.01
N VAL A 171 -29.63 -4.90 -6.84
CA VAL A 171 -30.42 -5.98 -6.24
C VAL A 171 -31.65 -5.45 -5.51
N VAL A 172 -31.49 -4.44 -4.65
CA VAL A 172 -32.56 -3.94 -3.76
C VAL A 172 -33.48 -2.97 -4.50
N ASN A 173 -32.91 -1.99 -5.20
CA ASN A 173 -33.64 -0.89 -5.84
C ASN A 173 -33.87 -1.11 -7.35
N LYS A 174 -33.40 -2.25 -7.91
CA LYS A 174 -33.54 -2.62 -9.33
C LYS A 174 -32.96 -1.58 -10.30
N ARG A 175 -31.96 -0.78 -9.85
CA ARG A 175 -31.26 0.15 -10.72
C ARG A 175 -30.40 -0.60 -11.72
N ARG A 176 -30.30 -0.11 -12.94
CA ARG A 176 -29.58 -0.72 -14.05
C ARG A 176 -28.37 0.14 -14.43
N VAL A 177 -27.41 -0.49 -15.12
CA VAL A 177 -26.20 0.15 -15.68
C VAL A 177 -25.18 0.57 -14.62
N PHE A 178 -25.64 0.95 -13.43
CA PHE A 178 -24.74 1.48 -12.39
C PHE A 178 -23.71 0.44 -11.92
N PHE A 179 -24.10 -0.84 -11.87
CA PHE A 179 -23.15 -1.90 -11.52
C PHE A 179 -22.11 -2.11 -12.62
N ALA A 180 -22.50 -2.11 -13.91
CA ALA A 180 -21.55 -2.19 -15.02
C ALA A 180 -20.52 -1.06 -15.00
N LEU A 181 -20.98 0.18 -14.77
CA LEU A 181 -20.07 1.35 -14.68
C LEU A 181 -19.10 1.25 -13.53
N THR A 182 -19.52 0.75 -12.37
CA THR A 182 -18.61 0.61 -11.22
C THR A 182 -17.67 -0.59 -11.36
N VAL A 183 -18.10 -1.68 -11.99
CA VAL A 183 -17.21 -2.79 -12.38
C VAL A 183 -16.15 -2.28 -13.37
N ALA A 184 -16.57 -1.54 -14.42
CA ALA A 184 -15.64 -0.94 -15.36
C ALA A 184 -14.64 -0.02 -14.66
N LEU A 185 -15.09 0.84 -13.76
CA LEU A 185 -14.25 1.76 -13.01
C LEU A 185 -13.20 1.01 -12.17
N ASN A 186 -13.58 -0.02 -11.40
CA ASN A 186 -12.65 -0.79 -10.58
C ASN A 186 -11.63 -1.54 -11.44
N ALA A 187 -12.07 -2.21 -12.51
CA ALA A 187 -11.20 -2.91 -13.44
C ALA A 187 -10.23 -1.97 -14.18
N PHE A 188 -10.69 -0.77 -14.57
CA PHE A 188 -9.88 0.24 -15.26
C PHE A 188 -8.84 0.88 -14.33
N VAL A 189 -9.25 1.21 -13.09
CA VAL A 189 -8.38 1.87 -12.10
C VAL A 189 -7.24 0.96 -11.71
N ASN A 190 -7.52 -0.33 -11.41
CA ASN A 190 -6.45 -1.26 -11.10
C ASN A 190 -6.89 -2.73 -11.27
N TYR A 191 -6.49 -3.34 -12.36
CA TYR A 191 -6.85 -4.71 -12.71
C TYR A 191 -6.38 -5.75 -11.66
N PHE A 192 -5.25 -5.54 -11.01
CA PHE A 192 -4.71 -6.47 -10.00
C PHE A 192 -5.61 -6.55 -8.76
N PHE A 193 -6.07 -5.39 -8.25
CA PHE A 193 -7.00 -5.36 -7.12
C PHE A 193 -8.38 -5.85 -7.53
N PHE A 194 -8.83 -5.54 -8.74
CA PHE A 194 -10.13 -5.93 -9.25
C PHE A 194 -10.33 -7.46 -9.23
N ILE A 195 -9.30 -8.26 -9.50
CA ILE A 195 -9.37 -9.73 -9.39
C ILE A 195 -9.75 -10.15 -7.96
N GLY A 196 -9.08 -9.59 -6.96
CA GLY A 196 -9.41 -9.84 -5.56
C GLY A 196 -10.80 -9.31 -5.17
N GLU A 197 -11.20 -8.17 -5.73
CA GLU A 197 -12.54 -7.60 -5.52
C GLU A 197 -13.64 -8.52 -6.07
N CYS A 198 -13.43 -9.19 -7.19
CA CYS A 198 -14.37 -10.19 -7.70
C CYS A 198 -14.59 -11.33 -6.70
N ILE A 199 -13.53 -11.86 -6.10
CA ILE A 199 -13.62 -12.92 -5.09
C ILE A 199 -14.36 -12.41 -3.85
N PHE A 200 -13.98 -11.23 -3.35
CA PHE A 200 -14.66 -10.64 -2.21
C PHE A 200 -16.14 -10.37 -2.51
N LEU A 201 -16.47 -9.92 -3.72
CA LEU A 201 -17.83 -9.65 -4.15
C LEU A 201 -18.69 -10.92 -4.11
N VAL A 202 -18.13 -12.08 -4.49
CA VAL A 202 -18.81 -13.38 -4.36
C VAL A 202 -19.05 -13.71 -2.89
N ILE A 203 -18.05 -13.57 -2.02
CA ILE A 203 -18.20 -13.82 -0.58
C ILE A 203 -19.26 -12.88 0.01
N TYR A 204 -19.18 -11.59 -0.31
CA TYR A 204 -20.16 -10.58 0.12
C TYR A 204 -21.57 -10.92 -0.34
N PHE A 205 -21.74 -11.25 -1.62
CA PHE A 205 -23.01 -11.63 -2.21
C PHE A 205 -23.63 -12.84 -1.50
N LEU A 206 -22.86 -13.91 -1.28
CA LEU A 206 -23.33 -15.10 -0.56
C LEU A 206 -23.76 -14.76 0.89
N CYS A 207 -22.98 -13.94 1.59
CA CYS A 207 -23.39 -13.45 2.91
C CYS A 207 -24.68 -12.63 2.84
N ARG A 208 -24.84 -11.77 1.83
CA ARG A 208 -26.02 -10.92 1.66
C ARG A 208 -27.30 -11.71 1.36
N LEU A 209 -27.21 -12.88 0.71
CA LEU A 209 -28.36 -13.75 0.48
C LEU A 209 -29.07 -14.19 1.78
N THR A 210 -28.38 -14.14 2.91
CA THR A 210 -28.99 -14.43 4.22
C THR A 210 -29.88 -13.30 4.74
N ASP A 211 -29.84 -12.10 4.12
CA ASP A 211 -30.68 -10.97 4.50
C ASP A 211 -32.02 -11.00 3.72
N PRO A 212 -33.17 -11.03 4.41
CA PRO A 212 -34.46 -11.02 3.76
C PRO A 212 -34.73 -9.84 2.81
N LYS A 213 -34.00 -8.74 2.97
CA LYS A 213 -34.11 -7.54 2.12
C LYS A 213 -33.33 -7.68 0.80
N PHE A 214 -32.37 -8.60 0.74
CA PHE A 214 -31.53 -8.82 -0.42
C PHE A 214 -32.04 -10.02 -1.24
N LYS A 215 -33.20 -9.82 -1.89
CA LYS A 215 -33.85 -10.88 -2.65
C LYS A 215 -33.35 -10.92 -4.10
N ILE A 216 -32.87 -12.08 -4.51
CA ILE A 216 -32.41 -12.36 -5.86
C ILE A 216 -33.51 -13.14 -6.62
N THR A 217 -33.81 -12.69 -7.85
CA THR A 217 -34.53 -13.44 -8.85
C THR A 217 -33.57 -13.85 -9.96
N VAL A 218 -33.94 -14.89 -10.74
CA VAL A 218 -33.13 -15.30 -11.91
C VAL A 218 -32.86 -14.10 -12.84
N LYS A 219 -33.91 -13.27 -13.10
CA LYS A 219 -33.73 -12.04 -13.90
C LYS A 219 -32.72 -11.09 -13.32
N THR A 220 -32.70 -10.87 -11.98
CA THR A 220 -31.75 -9.97 -11.34
C THR A 220 -30.32 -10.55 -11.40
N PHE A 221 -30.19 -11.87 -11.24
CA PHE A 221 -28.90 -12.54 -11.37
C PHE A 221 -28.33 -12.42 -12.79
N LEU A 222 -29.15 -12.69 -13.81
CA LEU A 222 -28.73 -12.56 -15.21
C LEU A 222 -28.33 -11.12 -15.56
N VAL A 223 -29.02 -10.13 -15.00
CA VAL A 223 -28.64 -8.72 -15.18
C VAL A 223 -27.29 -8.42 -14.52
N LEU A 224 -27.05 -8.90 -13.29
CA LEU A 224 -25.75 -8.71 -12.64
C LEU A 224 -24.62 -9.37 -13.44
N ALA A 225 -24.83 -10.59 -13.92
CA ALA A 225 -23.87 -11.30 -14.77
C ALA A 225 -23.58 -10.52 -16.06
N PHE A 226 -24.63 -10.05 -16.74
CA PHE A 226 -24.49 -9.24 -17.96
C PHE A 226 -23.77 -7.91 -17.70
N GLU A 227 -24.15 -7.17 -16.64
CA GLU A 227 -23.51 -5.92 -16.27
C GLU A 227 -22.04 -6.13 -15.85
N SER A 228 -21.68 -7.28 -15.24
CA SER A 228 -20.29 -7.64 -14.96
C SER A 228 -19.47 -7.80 -16.25
N VAL A 229 -19.99 -8.55 -17.22
CA VAL A 229 -19.30 -8.78 -18.51
C VAL A 229 -19.10 -7.46 -19.26
N ILE A 230 -20.15 -6.64 -19.35
CA ILE A 230 -20.06 -5.32 -20.00
C ILE A 230 -19.06 -4.42 -19.25
N GLY A 231 -19.08 -4.43 -17.91
CA GLY A 231 -18.13 -3.64 -17.11
C GLY A 231 -16.67 -4.01 -17.39
N VAL A 232 -16.35 -5.31 -17.42
CA VAL A 232 -15.00 -5.79 -17.76
C VAL A 232 -14.63 -5.42 -19.21
N ALA A 233 -15.57 -5.59 -20.16
CA ALA A 233 -15.34 -5.26 -21.56
C ALA A 233 -15.03 -3.75 -21.75
N LEU A 234 -15.72 -2.86 -21.03
CA LEU A 234 -15.45 -1.42 -21.06
C LEU A 234 -14.04 -1.07 -20.52
N ALA A 235 -13.50 -1.85 -19.61
CA ALA A 235 -12.13 -1.68 -19.10
C ALA A 235 -11.07 -2.30 -20.03
N GLY A 236 -11.45 -2.92 -21.15
CA GLY A 236 -10.59 -3.70 -22.04
C GLY A 236 -9.37 -2.94 -22.55
N ALA A 237 -9.48 -1.63 -22.78
CA ALA A 237 -8.37 -0.79 -23.23
C ALA A 237 -7.15 -0.80 -22.27
N MET A 238 -7.37 -0.97 -20.96
CA MET A 238 -6.31 -1.10 -19.96
C MET A 238 -6.04 -2.56 -19.62
N PHE A 239 -7.10 -3.35 -19.53
CA PHE A 239 -7.03 -4.72 -19.02
C PHE A 239 -6.30 -5.66 -20.00
N VAL A 240 -6.57 -5.55 -21.31
CA VAL A 240 -5.95 -6.43 -22.32
C VAL A 240 -4.43 -6.21 -22.44
N PRO A 241 -3.92 -4.97 -22.63
CA PRO A 241 -2.47 -4.76 -22.66
C PRO A 241 -1.77 -5.19 -21.36
N ALA A 242 -2.42 -5.01 -20.21
CA ALA A 242 -1.87 -5.43 -18.93
C ALA A 242 -1.74 -6.95 -18.83
N ILE A 243 -2.75 -7.71 -19.24
CA ILE A 243 -2.71 -9.18 -19.28
C ILE A 243 -1.59 -9.64 -20.23
N LEU A 244 -1.55 -9.11 -21.45
CA LEU A 244 -0.54 -9.50 -22.43
C LEU A 244 0.88 -9.21 -21.94
N THR A 245 1.09 -8.14 -21.17
CA THR A 245 2.40 -7.84 -20.57
C THR A 245 2.76 -8.82 -19.44
N CYS A 246 1.76 -9.31 -18.68
CA CYS A 246 2.00 -10.13 -17.49
C CYS A 246 2.03 -11.64 -17.78
N ILE A 247 1.43 -12.12 -18.87
CA ILE A 247 1.16 -13.55 -19.08
C ILE A 247 2.45 -14.38 -19.19
N ASP A 248 3.49 -13.83 -19.82
CA ASP A 248 4.76 -14.52 -20.07
C ASP A 248 5.84 -14.20 -19.02
N THR A 249 5.47 -13.52 -17.92
CA THR A 249 6.45 -13.21 -16.88
C THR A 249 6.72 -14.43 -15.99
N PRO A 250 7.96 -14.69 -15.55
CA PRO A 250 8.27 -15.81 -14.64
C PRO A 250 7.49 -15.73 -13.31
N ARG A 251 6.99 -14.55 -12.97
CA ARG A 251 6.23 -14.33 -11.74
C ARG A 251 4.80 -14.85 -11.83
N SER A 252 4.22 -14.97 -13.02
CA SER A 252 2.85 -15.47 -13.22
C SER A 252 2.73 -16.99 -13.02
N SER A 253 3.80 -17.74 -13.26
CA SER A 253 3.85 -19.19 -13.14
C SER A 253 4.19 -19.71 -11.73
N ASN A 254 4.54 -18.83 -10.80
CA ASN A 254 4.95 -19.22 -9.44
C ASN A 254 3.71 -19.48 -8.56
N THR A 255 3.31 -20.75 -8.45
CA THR A 255 2.12 -21.17 -7.69
C THR A 255 2.48 -21.94 -6.43
N LEU A 256 1.56 -21.92 -5.44
CA LEU A 256 1.68 -22.70 -4.21
C LEU A 256 1.62 -24.20 -4.51
N ASN A 257 2.37 -25.00 -3.76
CA ASN A 257 2.37 -26.46 -3.86
C ASN A 257 2.57 -27.14 -2.51
N GLY A 258 2.24 -28.44 -2.43
CA GLY A 258 2.45 -29.26 -1.25
C GLY A 258 1.76 -28.70 0.01
N TRP A 259 2.43 -28.78 1.15
CA TRP A 259 1.92 -28.27 2.43
C TRP A 259 1.74 -26.75 2.47
N ASN A 260 2.42 -26.00 1.58
CA ASN A 260 2.24 -24.56 1.45
C ASN A 260 0.85 -24.16 0.94
N LEU A 261 0.03 -25.11 0.46
CA LEU A 261 -1.39 -24.87 0.16
C LEU A 261 -2.22 -24.65 1.43
N VAL A 262 -1.84 -25.29 2.54
CA VAL A 262 -2.65 -25.32 3.77
C VAL A 262 -2.03 -24.53 4.91
N PHE A 263 -0.70 -24.54 5.03
CA PHE A 263 0.02 -23.90 6.13
C PHE A 263 0.99 -22.84 5.61
N HIS A 264 1.00 -21.69 6.31
CA HIS A 264 2.00 -20.65 6.06
C HIS A 264 3.37 -21.07 6.57
N ASN A 265 4.37 -20.82 5.74
CA ASN A 265 5.77 -20.90 6.10
C ASN A 265 6.46 -19.57 5.73
N PRO A 266 7.03 -18.82 6.68
CA PRO A 266 7.22 -19.15 8.11
C PRO A 266 5.94 -19.02 8.98
N ALA A 267 5.92 -19.72 10.11
CA ALA A 267 4.78 -19.75 11.04
C ALA A 267 4.51 -18.39 11.71
N GLN A 268 5.52 -17.50 11.81
CA GLN A 268 5.37 -16.14 12.31
C GLN A 268 4.29 -15.34 11.55
N ARG A 269 3.96 -15.72 10.33
CA ARG A 269 2.89 -15.09 9.52
C ARG A 269 1.53 -15.15 10.20
N TYR A 270 1.22 -16.23 10.94
CA TYR A 270 -0.02 -16.31 11.73
C TYR A 270 -0.05 -15.22 12.82
N GLY A 271 1.06 -15.01 13.52
CA GLY A 271 1.20 -13.94 14.50
C GLY A 271 1.03 -12.56 13.86
N LEU A 272 1.65 -12.34 12.70
CA LEU A 272 1.53 -11.09 11.94
C LEU A 272 0.09 -10.80 11.51
N ILE A 273 -0.68 -11.82 11.07
CA ILE A 273 -2.10 -11.66 10.72
C ILE A 273 -2.90 -11.22 11.95
N PHE A 274 -2.74 -11.89 13.09
CA PHE A 274 -3.45 -11.50 14.32
C PHE A 274 -3.01 -10.14 14.84
N GLN A 275 -1.70 -9.85 14.86
CA GLN A 275 -1.17 -8.53 15.23
C GLN A 275 -1.83 -7.41 14.42
N SER A 276 -1.98 -7.59 13.12
CA SER A 276 -2.53 -6.59 12.20
C SER A 276 -3.95 -6.12 12.54
N LEU A 277 -4.71 -6.93 13.30
CA LEU A 277 -6.06 -6.60 13.75
C LEU A 277 -6.10 -5.73 15.01
N PHE A 278 -5.06 -5.81 15.86
CA PHE A 278 -5.08 -5.25 17.21
C PHE A 278 -4.06 -4.14 17.45
N PHE A 279 -3.07 -4.00 16.58
CA PHE A 279 -2.01 -3.01 16.69
C PHE A 279 -1.97 -2.07 15.50
N PRO A 280 -1.42 -0.85 15.68
CA PRO A 280 -1.07 0.03 14.57
C PRO A 280 -0.24 -0.70 13.51
N ALA A 281 -0.25 -0.18 12.29
CA ALA A 281 0.51 -0.76 11.19
C ALA A 281 1.99 -0.84 11.53
N ASP A 282 2.55 -2.05 11.42
CA ASP A 282 3.99 -2.25 11.44
C ASP A 282 4.61 -1.77 10.12
N ILE A 283 5.85 -1.33 10.16
CA ILE A 283 6.48 -0.77 8.95
C ILE A 283 6.87 -1.92 8.00
N PRO A 284 6.44 -1.89 6.73
CA PRO A 284 6.68 -2.96 5.77
C PRO A 284 8.16 -3.39 5.67
N ALA A 285 9.07 -2.44 5.60
CA ALA A 285 10.50 -2.71 5.46
C ALA A 285 11.15 -3.27 6.74
N ARG A 286 10.55 -3.02 7.91
CA ARG A 286 11.09 -3.38 9.24
C ARG A 286 10.00 -3.91 10.15
N GLN A 287 9.44 -5.06 9.79
CA GLN A 287 8.46 -5.75 10.64
C GLN A 287 9.09 -6.10 11.99
N ASN A 288 8.40 -5.77 13.07
CA ASN A 288 8.99 -5.76 14.40
C ASN A 288 8.42 -6.82 15.35
N PHE A 289 7.09 -7.09 15.30
CA PHE A 289 6.45 -8.06 16.20
C PHE A 289 6.69 -9.51 15.76
N PHE A 290 6.42 -9.80 14.49
CA PHE A 290 6.55 -11.13 13.88
C PHE A 290 7.29 -11.00 12.55
N PRO A 291 8.63 -10.90 12.57
CA PRO A 291 9.42 -10.68 11.36
C PRO A 291 9.24 -11.83 10.37
N ASP A 292 8.80 -11.48 9.15
CA ASP A 292 8.64 -12.40 8.03
C ASP A 292 9.13 -11.68 6.76
N SER A 293 10.33 -12.01 6.30
CA SER A 293 10.93 -11.36 5.14
C SER A 293 10.12 -11.52 3.86
N SER A 294 9.36 -12.62 3.74
CA SER A 294 8.51 -12.90 2.58
C SER A 294 7.17 -12.13 2.62
N ALA A 295 6.82 -11.56 3.77
CA ALA A 295 5.61 -10.74 3.96
C ALA A 295 5.90 -9.24 4.12
N ARG A 296 7.14 -8.79 3.87
CA ARG A 296 7.54 -7.37 4.06
C ARG A 296 6.65 -6.38 3.30
N TRP A 297 6.21 -6.72 2.11
CA TRP A 297 5.44 -5.83 1.23
C TRP A 297 4.01 -6.30 1.02
N ALA A 298 3.51 -7.13 1.94
CA ALA A 298 2.24 -7.84 1.80
C ALA A 298 1.00 -7.06 2.23
N SER A 299 1.13 -5.82 2.73
CA SER A 299 0.03 -4.97 3.21
C SER A 299 -0.75 -5.59 4.39
N VAL A 300 -0.06 -6.28 5.30
CA VAL A 300 -0.68 -6.97 6.45
C VAL A 300 -1.02 -5.95 7.54
N SER A 301 -2.12 -5.24 7.37
CA SER A 301 -2.65 -4.31 8.37
C SER A 301 -4.15 -4.14 8.24
N ALA A 302 -4.88 -4.33 9.35
CA ALA A 302 -6.33 -4.19 9.42
C ALA A 302 -6.82 -3.43 10.66
N TYR A 303 -5.92 -2.75 11.36
CA TYR A 303 -6.23 -2.01 12.59
C TYR A 303 -7.20 -0.86 12.35
N LEU A 304 -8.20 -0.73 13.23
CA LEU A 304 -9.12 0.40 13.27
C LEU A 304 -8.73 1.33 14.43
N PRO A 305 -8.28 2.57 14.15
CA PRO A 305 -7.89 3.52 15.20
C PRO A 305 -8.92 3.67 16.31
N LEU A 306 -8.49 3.73 17.56
CA LEU A 306 -9.28 3.79 18.79
C LEU A 306 -10.04 2.50 19.11
N PHE A 307 -10.75 1.90 18.16
CA PHE A 307 -11.69 0.80 18.41
C PHE A 307 -11.06 -0.58 18.26
N SER A 308 -9.92 -0.70 17.55
CA SER A 308 -9.39 -2.01 17.16
C SER A 308 -10.53 -2.89 16.59
N MET A 309 -10.65 -4.14 17.00
CA MET A 309 -11.75 -5.03 16.62
C MET A 309 -12.92 -5.05 17.62
N ALA A 310 -12.97 -4.15 18.60
CA ALA A 310 -13.97 -4.19 19.67
C ALA A 310 -15.41 -4.08 19.14
N GLY A 311 -15.65 -3.19 18.18
CA GLY A 311 -16.96 -3.05 17.53
C GLY A 311 -17.35 -4.30 16.76
N VAL A 312 -16.43 -4.88 16.02
CA VAL A 312 -16.61 -6.09 15.21
C VAL A 312 -16.93 -7.31 16.09
N ILE A 313 -16.11 -7.58 17.11
CA ILE A 313 -16.30 -8.71 18.02
C ILE A 313 -17.64 -8.60 18.75
N SER A 314 -18.00 -7.40 19.25
CA SER A 314 -19.28 -7.17 19.90
C SER A 314 -20.44 -7.34 18.91
N PHE A 315 -20.32 -6.82 17.69
CA PHE A 315 -21.36 -7.00 16.66
C PHE A 315 -21.61 -8.48 16.39
N ILE A 316 -20.57 -9.28 16.16
CA ILE A 316 -20.68 -10.74 15.93
C ILE A 316 -21.39 -11.43 17.11
N LYS A 317 -21.07 -11.04 18.34
CA LYS A 317 -21.66 -11.62 19.57
C LYS A 317 -23.17 -11.34 19.68
N TYR A 318 -23.57 -10.07 19.45
CA TYR A 318 -24.94 -9.63 19.75
C TYR A 318 -25.88 -9.71 18.53
N LYS A 319 -25.38 -9.62 17.29
CA LYS A 319 -26.21 -9.66 16.06
C LYS A 319 -26.11 -11.00 15.33
N LYS A 320 -26.52 -12.09 16.02
CA LYS A 320 -26.42 -13.48 15.56
C LYS A 320 -27.11 -13.78 14.23
N LYS A 321 -28.17 -13.05 13.88
CA LYS A 321 -28.96 -13.24 12.64
C LYS A 321 -28.59 -12.25 11.53
N HIS A 322 -27.61 -11.36 11.74
CA HIS A 322 -27.23 -10.35 10.76
C HIS A 322 -26.28 -10.93 9.71
N TRP A 323 -26.50 -10.65 8.45
CA TRP A 323 -25.72 -11.17 7.32
C TRP A 323 -24.20 -10.94 7.46
N ALA A 324 -23.81 -9.76 7.91
CA ALA A 324 -22.39 -9.38 8.03
C ALA A 324 -21.62 -10.21 9.07
N LYS A 325 -22.32 -10.88 10.00
CA LYS A 325 -21.68 -11.69 11.05
C LYS A 325 -20.70 -12.72 10.49
N TRP A 326 -21.01 -13.33 9.36
CA TRP A 326 -20.20 -14.39 8.78
C TRP A 326 -19.04 -13.88 7.94
N LEU A 327 -19.13 -12.65 7.43
CA LEU A 327 -18.15 -12.12 6.50
C LEU A 327 -16.75 -12.01 7.13
N MET A 328 -16.64 -11.46 8.36
CA MET A 328 -15.33 -11.32 9.00
C MET A 328 -14.67 -12.67 9.35
N PRO A 329 -15.36 -13.67 9.95
CA PRO A 329 -14.78 -15.01 10.13
C PRO A 329 -14.36 -15.68 8.82
N ILE A 330 -15.14 -15.54 7.74
CA ILE A 330 -14.77 -16.08 6.42
C ILE A 330 -13.51 -15.40 5.91
N CYS A 331 -13.43 -14.08 5.95
CA CYS A 331 -12.23 -13.35 5.52
C CYS A 331 -11.00 -13.73 6.38
N LEU A 332 -11.18 -13.91 7.68
CA LEU A 332 -10.10 -14.39 8.55
C LEU A 332 -9.64 -15.80 8.15
N LEU A 333 -10.57 -16.70 7.84
CA LEU A 333 -10.23 -18.03 7.33
C LEU A 333 -9.43 -17.96 6.03
N PHE A 334 -9.84 -17.07 5.10
CA PHE A 334 -9.11 -16.82 3.86
C PHE A 334 -7.69 -16.29 4.12
N ALA A 335 -7.50 -15.43 5.11
CA ALA A 335 -6.17 -14.93 5.46
C ALA A 335 -5.27 -16.02 6.08
N LEU A 336 -5.85 -16.95 6.86
CA LEU A 336 -5.11 -17.98 7.60
C LEU A 336 -4.73 -19.19 6.74
N ILE A 337 -5.43 -19.46 5.65
CA ILE A 337 -5.15 -20.60 4.76
C ILE A 337 -4.51 -20.10 3.47
N PRO A 338 -3.25 -20.48 3.16
CA PRO A 338 -2.49 -19.94 2.03
C PRO A 338 -3.20 -20.03 0.68
N VAL A 339 -3.78 -21.19 0.32
CA VAL A 339 -4.47 -21.34 -0.97
C VAL A 339 -5.70 -20.44 -1.08
N LEU A 340 -6.43 -20.22 0.02
CA LEU A 340 -7.56 -19.28 0.04
C LEU A 340 -7.07 -17.83 -0.07
N ASN A 341 -6.01 -17.47 0.65
CA ASN A 341 -5.42 -16.14 0.53
C ASN A 341 -4.88 -15.87 -0.87
N SER A 342 -4.19 -16.82 -1.49
CA SER A 342 -3.60 -16.68 -2.82
C SER A 342 -4.65 -16.57 -3.92
N SER A 343 -5.90 -17.01 -3.69
CA SER A 343 -6.98 -16.84 -4.66
C SER A 343 -7.20 -15.37 -5.01
N PHE A 344 -7.01 -14.43 -4.08
CA PHE A 344 -7.10 -12.99 -4.32
C PHE A 344 -6.03 -12.44 -5.26
N VAL A 345 -5.00 -13.22 -5.56
CA VAL A 345 -3.88 -12.86 -6.46
C VAL A 345 -3.59 -13.97 -7.47
N LEU A 346 -4.65 -14.59 -8.01
CA LEU A 346 -4.59 -15.65 -9.03
C LEU A 346 -3.73 -16.86 -8.63
N PHE A 347 -3.84 -17.28 -7.36
CA PHE A 347 -3.11 -18.43 -6.79
C PHE A 347 -1.59 -18.30 -6.81
N ASN A 348 -1.06 -17.09 -6.97
CA ASN A 348 0.38 -16.84 -6.91
C ASN A 348 0.95 -17.20 -5.53
N ASN A 349 2.19 -17.69 -5.50
CA ASN A 349 2.89 -18.08 -4.28
C ASN A 349 3.24 -16.92 -3.35
N ASN A 350 3.32 -15.68 -3.87
CA ASN A 350 3.60 -14.53 -3.04
C ASN A 350 2.48 -14.29 -2.03
N TYR A 351 2.86 -14.15 -0.76
CA TYR A 351 1.89 -13.83 0.28
C TYR A 351 1.50 -12.36 0.23
N TYR A 352 0.22 -12.08 -0.02
CA TYR A 352 -0.33 -10.73 -0.02
C TYR A 352 -1.68 -10.70 0.71
N THR A 353 -1.86 -9.71 1.59
CA THR A 353 -3.15 -9.32 2.15
C THR A 353 -3.61 -7.96 1.62
N ARG A 354 -3.20 -7.64 0.39
CA ARG A 354 -3.57 -6.40 -0.31
C ARG A 354 -5.08 -6.24 -0.48
N TRP A 355 -5.83 -7.29 -0.28
CA TRP A 355 -7.30 -7.31 -0.29
C TRP A 355 -7.95 -6.91 1.06
N PHE A 356 -7.19 -6.66 2.13
CA PHE A 356 -7.73 -6.37 3.46
C PHE A 356 -8.58 -5.11 3.55
N TYR A 357 -8.42 -4.12 2.65
CA TYR A 357 -9.29 -2.93 2.63
C TYR A 357 -10.78 -3.31 2.45
N MET A 358 -11.09 -4.40 1.79
CA MET A 358 -12.45 -4.86 1.56
C MET A 358 -13.15 -5.31 2.86
N PRO A 359 -12.63 -6.28 3.64
CA PRO A 359 -13.18 -6.60 4.95
C PRO A 359 -13.09 -5.45 5.95
N ILE A 360 -12.07 -4.58 5.87
CA ILE A 360 -11.96 -3.37 6.71
C ILE A 360 -13.17 -2.45 6.51
N LEU A 361 -13.65 -2.25 5.28
CA LEU A 361 -14.86 -1.47 5.03
C LEU A 361 -16.07 -2.02 5.79
N VAL A 362 -16.23 -3.34 5.81
CA VAL A 362 -17.31 -4.01 6.56
C VAL A 362 -17.07 -3.95 8.07
N ALA A 363 -15.82 -4.05 8.52
CA ALA A 363 -15.45 -3.86 9.93
C ALA A 363 -15.77 -2.43 10.44
N CYS A 364 -15.53 -1.41 9.60
CA CYS A 364 -15.93 -0.03 9.86
C CYS A 364 -17.46 0.11 9.96
N PHE A 365 -18.20 -0.55 9.07
CA PHE A 365 -19.66 -0.63 9.15
C PHE A 365 -20.12 -1.28 10.46
N MET A 366 -19.59 -2.46 10.81
CA MET A 366 -19.94 -3.17 12.05
C MET A 366 -19.66 -2.31 13.29
N THR A 367 -18.53 -1.61 13.31
CA THR A 367 -18.15 -0.70 14.40
C THR A 367 -19.11 0.49 14.49
N ALA A 368 -19.42 1.13 13.37
CA ALA A 368 -20.40 2.22 13.29
C ALA A 368 -21.79 1.78 13.78
N TYR A 369 -22.21 0.58 13.37
CA TYR A 369 -23.47 -0.02 13.81
C TYR A 369 -23.47 -0.31 15.33
N ALA A 370 -22.38 -0.84 15.88
CA ALA A 370 -22.24 -1.10 17.30
C ALA A 370 -22.28 0.18 18.15
N LEU A 371 -21.71 1.28 17.64
CA LEU A 371 -21.72 2.57 18.32
C LEU A 371 -23.12 3.15 18.51
N GLU A 372 -23.99 3.05 17.50
CA GLU A 372 -25.33 3.64 17.58
C GLU A 372 -26.36 2.77 18.31
N ASN A 373 -26.14 1.46 18.39
CA ASN A 373 -27.10 0.52 18.98
C ASN A 373 -26.81 0.28 20.46
N SER A 374 -27.79 0.57 21.31
CA SER A 374 -27.69 0.36 22.76
C SER A 374 -27.67 -1.12 23.17
N GLU A 375 -28.25 -1.99 22.34
CA GLU A 375 -28.28 -3.44 22.56
C GLU A 375 -26.90 -4.12 22.44
N ILE A 376 -25.94 -3.44 21.81
CA ILE A 376 -24.59 -3.97 21.63
C ILE A 376 -23.69 -3.41 22.72
N ASP A 377 -23.31 -4.27 23.67
CA ASP A 377 -22.32 -3.93 24.68
C ASP A 377 -20.90 -4.10 24.12
N MET A 378 -20.27 -2.96 23.80
CA MET A 378 -18.91 -2.95 23.27
C MET A 378 -17.83 -3.32 24.31
N LYS A 379 -18.17 -3.38 25.61
CA LYS A 379 -17.22 -3.87 26.64
C LYS A 379 -16.81 -5.31 26.39
N TYR A 380 -17.72 -6.12 25.81
CA TYR A 380 -17.39 -7.50 25.45
C TYR A 380 -16.23 -7.56 24.44
N GLY A 381 -16.32 -6.81 23.35
CA GLY A 381 -15.26 -6.77 22.35
C GLY A 381 -13.96 -6.15 22.88
N LEU A 382 -14.06 -5.11 23.72
CA LEU A 382 -12.91 -4.47 24.36
C LEU A 382 -12.14 -5.45 25.29
N LYS A 383 -12.86 -6.30 26.02
CA LYS A 383 -12.21 -7.36 26.84
C LYS A 383 -11.32 -8.24 25.97
N TRP A 384 -11.82 -8.69 24.81
CA TRP A 384 -11.06 -9.54 23.91
C TRP A 384 -9.92 -8.80 23.20
N CYS A 385 -10.13 -7.52 22.84
CA CYS A 385 -9.03 -6.69 22.33
C CYS A 385 -7.94 -6.48 23.38
N GLY A 386 -8.31 -6.21 24.64
CA GLY A 386 -7.36 -6.09 25.73
C GLY A 386 -6.56 -7.38 25.96
N PHE A 387 -7.24 -8.53 25.96
CA PHE A 387 -6.58 -9.83 26.06
C PHE A 387 -5.59 -10.06 24.90
N ALA A 388 -6.00 -9.79 23.65
CA ALA A 388 -5.15 -9.95 22.47
C ALA A 388 -3.93 -9.01 22.53
N VAL A 389 -4.14 -7.75 22.91
CA VAL A 389 -3.05 -6.78 23.04
C VAL A 389 -2.05 -7.21 24.10
N VAL A 390 -2.50 -7.64 25.28
CA VAL A 390 -1.60 -8.14 26.33
C VAL A 390 -0.83 -9.37 25.84
N LEU A 391 -1.52 -10.36 25.27
CA LEU A 391 -0.89 -11.59 24.79
C LEU A 391 0.18 -11.30 23.72
N ILE A 392 -0.12 -10.48 22.73
CA ILE A 392 0.83 -10.15 21.65
C ILE A 392 1.98 -9.29 22.20
N SER A 393 1.72 -8.38 23.15
CA SER A 393 2.77 -7.56 23.78
C SER A 393 3.79 -8.39 24.55
N MET A 394 3.44 -9.61 24.98
CA MET A 394 4.39 -10.52 25.65
C MET A 394 5.59 -10.90 24.75
N VAL A 395 5.45 -10.79 23.42
CA VAL A 395 6.56 -10.96 22.46
C VAL A 395 7.73 -10.04 22.82
N GLY A 396 7.45 -8.83 23.30
CA GLY A 396 8.48 -7.86 23.70
C GLY A 396 9.28 -8.27 24.94
N ILE A 397 8.79 -9.23 25.73
CA ILE A 397 9.47 -9.71 26.95
C ILE A 397 10.33 -10.94 26.65
N LEU A 398 10.08 -11.63 25.55
CA LEU A 398 10.75 -12.89 25.22
C LEU A 398 12.26 -12.71 25.09
N PRO A 399 13.04 -13.75 25.46
CA PRO A 399 14.48 -13.73 25.35
C PRO A 399 14.94 -13.87 23.89
N SER A 400 16.09 -13.28 23.58
CA SER A 400 16.83 -13.51 22.34
C SER A 400 18.32 -13.51 22.61
N GLU A 401 19.09 -14.13 21.71
CA GLU A 401 20.54 -14.09 21.76
C GLU A 401 21.06 -12.69 21.37
N VAL A 402 21.95 -12.16 22.18
CA VAL A 402 22.64 -10.88 21.96
C VAL A 402 24.14 -11.12 22.00
N SER A 403 24.84 -10.60 21.03
CA SER A 403 26.31 -10.58 21.07
C SER A 403 26.79 -9.48 22.02
N LYS A 404 27.57 -9.85 23.02
CA LYS A 404 28.22 -8.90 23.94
C LYS A 404 29.72 -9.03 23.84
N ASP A 405 30.37 -7.89 23.73
CA ASP A 405 31.82 -7.79 23.81
C ASP A 405 32.19 -7.79 25.29
N ILE A 406 32.86 -8.84 25.73
CA ILE A 406 33.41 -8.97 27.07
C ILE A 406 34.92 -8.64 26.96
N VAL A 407 35.31 -7.58 27.63
CA VAL A 407 36.74 -7.21 27.75
C VAL A 407 37.32 -7.98 28.93
N ASP A 408 38.30 -8.81 28.70
CA ASP A 408 39.08 -9.43 29.77
C ASP A 408 39.92 -8.36 30.47
N ILE A 409 39.63 -8.12 31.74
CA ILE A 409 40.27 -7.08 32.53
C ILE A 409 41.77 -7.37 32.72
N GLY A 410 42.23 -8.63 32.58
CA GLY A 410 43.60 -9.04 32.75
C GLY A 410 44.47 -8.91 31.49
N THR A 411 43.90 -9.17 30.32
CA THR A 411 44.64 -9.18 29.04
C THR A 411 44.29 -7.99 28.15
N GLY A 412 43.16 -7.31 28.40
CA GLY A 412 42.61 -6.26 27.51
C GLY A 412 41.99 -6.79 26.23
N ASP A 413 41.93 -8.11 26.06
CA ASP A 413 41.34 -8.73 24.88
C ASP A 413 39.80 -8.65 24.90
N THR A 414 39.22 -8.33 23.77
CA THR A 414 37.75 -8.29 23.59
C THR A 414 37.29 -9.58 22.97
N THR A 415 36.49 -10.38 23.70
CA THR A 415 35.84 -11.57 23.16
C THR A 415 34.35 -11.35 23.02
N THR A 416 33.81 -11.57 21.81
CA THR A 416 32.38 -11.48 21.55
C THR A 416 31.70 -12.80 21.95
N THR A 417 30.89 -12.76 23.01
CA THR A 417 30.10 -13.92 23.46
C THR A 417 28.62 -13.71 23.20
N LYS A 418 27.90 -14.80 22.89
CA LYS A 418 26.44 -14.80 22.76
C LYS A 418 25.81 -15.06 24.13
N VAL A 419 24.98 -14.13 24.58
CA VAL A 419 24.22 -14.21 25.85
C VAL A 419 22.74 -14.15 25.56
N THR A 420 21.94 -14.97 26.23
CA THR A 420 20.46 -14.91 26.11
C THR A 420 19.92 -13.92 27.14
N GLU A 421 19.24 -12.87 26.68
CA GLU A 421 18.66 -11.85 27.54
C GLU A 421 17.18 -11.62 27.25
N LEU A 422 16.40 -11.29 28.30
CA LEU A 422 15.01 -10.88 28.19
C LEU A 422 14.89 -9.51 27.50
N PHE A 423 13.72 -9.23 26.95
CA PHE A 423 13.40 -7.96 26.25
C PHE A 423 14.25 -7.70 24.98
N GLN A 424 14.78 -8.73 24.36
CA GLN A 424 15.66 -8.60 23.19
C GLN A 424 15.01 -9.03 21.86
N LEU A 425 13.89 -9.75 21.89
CA LEU A 425 13.28 -10.31 20.66
C LEU A 425 12.83 -9.25 19.63
N PRO A 426 12.24 -8.10 20.00
CA PRO A 426 11.90 -7.07 19.01
C PRO A 426 13.16 -6.45 18.36
N ASN A 427 13.17 -6.39 17.02
CA ASN A 427 14.28 -5.78 16.28
C ASN A 427 14.45 -4.28 16.60
N GLU A 428 13.33 -3.57 16.75
CA GLU A 428 13.26 -2.13 17.01
C GLU A 428 12.51 -1.91 18.34
N LYS A 429 13.22 -1.87 19.45
CA LYS A 429 12.63 -1.84 20.81
C LYS A 429 11.74 -0.63 21.04
N LEU A 430 12.21 0.57 20.68
CA LEU A 430 11.48 1.81 20.93
C LEU A 430 10.14 1.87 20.14
N PRO A 431 10.12 1.68 18.81
CA PRO A 431 8.87 1.60 18.05
C PRO A 431 7.92 0.51 18.53
N PHE A 432 8.46 -0.66 18.91
CA PHE A 432 7.65 -1.75 19.47
C PHE A 432 6.88 -1.28 20.71
N TRP A 433 7.57 -0.74 21.73
CA TRP A 433 6.93 -0.32 22.97
C TRP A 433 6.02 0.90 22.79
N ILE A 434 6.35 1.82 21.87
CA ILE A 434 5.43 2.92 21.51
C ILE A 434 4.13 2.36 20.93
N SER A 435 4.21 1.36 20.03
CA SER A 435 3.04 0.71 19.46
C SER A 435 2.17 0.02 20.52
N VAL A 436 2.80 -0.66 21.50
CA VAL A 436 2.12 -1.28 22.64
C VAL A 436 1.40 -0.22 23.50
N VAL A 437 2.09 0.85 23.85
CA VAL A 437 1.52 1.97 24.64
C VAL A 437 0.34 2.60 23.92
N LEU A 438 0.47 2.85 22.62
CA LEU A 438 -0.61 3.40 21.80
C LEU A 438 -1.83 2.47 21.79
N ALA A 439 -1.64 1.16 21.58
CA ALA A 439 -2.71 0.18 21.57
C ALA A 439 -3.43 0.08 22.93
N ILE A 440 -2.68 0.04 24.03
CA ILE A 440 -3.24 0.03 25.40
C ILE A 440 -4.00 1.32 25.68
N THR A 441 -3.42 2.48 25.35
CA THR A 441 -4.06 3.78 25.53
C THR A 441 -5.39 3.86 24.77
N ALA A 442 -5.43 3.38 23.52
CA ALA A 442 -6.65 3.33 22.73
C ALA A 442 -7.73 2.47 23.39
N ILE A 443 -7.37 1.31 23.92
CA ILE A 443 -8.31 0.43 24.64
C ILE A 443 -8.85 1.12 25.90
N ILE A 444 -8.00 1.77 26.69
CA ILE A 444 -8.40 2.48 27.91
C ILE A 444 -9.36 3.63 27.56
N VAL A 445 -9.01 4.47 26.57
CA VAL A 445 -9.85 5.59 26.13
C VAL A 445 -11.19 5.08 25.59
N CYS A 446 -11.16 4.03 24.77
CA CYS A 446 -12.37 3.40 24.25
C CYS A 446 -13.24 2.82 25.38
N TYR A 447 -12.64 2.19 26.40
CA TYR A 447 -13.36 1.68 27.57
C TYR A 447 -14.04 2.81 28.36
N ILE A 448 -13.35 3.92 28.60
CA ILE A 448 -13.91 5.10 29.28
C ILE A 448 -15.11 5.67 28.49
N LEU A 449 -14.97 5.76 27.16
CA LEU A 449 -16.05 6.18 26.27
C LEU A 449 -17.27 5.26 26.38
N VAL A 450 -17.06 3.95 26.22
CA VAL A 450 -18.13 2.95 26.23
C VAL A 450 -18.80 2.84 27.60
N ARG A 451 -18.04 2.94 28.69
CA ARG A 451 -18.59 2.99 30.07
C ARG A 451 -19.59 4.14 30.24
N ASN A 452 -19.34 5.26 29.59
CA ASN A 452 -20.20 6.44 29.66
C ASN A 452 -21.37 6.39 28.65
N LYS A 453 -21.45 5.40 27.76
CA LYS A 453 -22.52 5.25 26.77
C LYS A 453 -23.92 5.24 27.43
N ALA A 454 -24.07 4.48 28.52
CA ALA A 454 -25.34 4.38 29.26
C ALA A 454 -25.77 5.68 29.95
N LYS A 455 -24.83 6.57 30.30
CA LYS A 455 -25.07 7.83 30.98
C LYS A 455 -25.31 9.02 30.04
N LEU A 456 -24.95 8.89 28.78
CA LEU A 456 -25.02 9.95 27.79
C LEU A 456 -26.18 9.71 26.83
N ARG A 457 -26.85 10.81 26.40
CA ARG A 457 -27.72 10.73 25.23
C ARG A 457 -26.91 10.25 24.01
N THR A 458 -27.50 9.39 23.20
CA THR A 458 -26.82 8.77 22.04
C THR A 458 -26.07 9.78 21.15
N ASN A 459 -26.65 10.94 20.89
CA ASN A 459 -26.01 11.96 20.04
C ASN A 459 -24.76 12.56 20.70
N LYS A 460 -24.77 12.82 22.03
CA LYS A 460 -23.59 13.30 22.77
C LYS A 460 -22.50 12.25 22.84
N PHE A 461 -22.87 10.98 22.99
CA PHE A 461 -21.94 9.88 22.96
C PHE A 461 -21.25 9.78 21.59
N LEU A 462 -22.02 9.80 20.49
CA LEU A 462 -21.47 9.74 19.13
C LEU A 462 -20.59 10.96 18.81
N GLN A 463 -20.94 12.15 19.30
CA GLN A 463 -20.11 13.34 19.13
C GLN A 463 -18.75 13.19 19.82
N LYS A 464 -18.73 12.70 21.07
CA LYS A 464 -17.47 12.40 21.77
C LYS A 464 -16.67 11.33 21.06
N SER A 465 -17.33 10.22 20.66
CA SER A 465 -16.69 9.14 19.91
C SER A 465 -16.04 9.65 18.61
N TYR A 466 -16.72 10.56 17.90
CA TYR A 466 -16.19 11.20 16.69
C TYR A 466 -14.91 12.00 16.96
N CYS A 467 -14.92 12.86 18.01
CA CYS A 467 -13.72 13.64 18.36
C CYS A 467 -12.54 12.75 18.75
N PHE A 468 -12.76 11.73 19.57
CA PHE A 468 -11.71 10.79 19.95
C PHE A 468 -11.22 9.94 18.76
N THR A 469 -12.11 9.61 17.81
CA THR A 469 -11.72 8.93 16.57
C THR A 469 -10.78 9.79 15.74
N MET A 470 -11.07 11.07 15.56
CA MET A 470 -10.18 11.99 14.82
C MET A 470 -8.78 12.05 15.45
N VAL A 471 -8.72 12.24 16.78
CA VAL A 471 -7.44 12.28 17.50
C VAL A 471 -6.69 10.95 17.35
N ALA A 472 -7.36 9.82 17.55
CA ALA A 472 -6.74 8.52 17.40
C ALA A 472 -6.24 8.29 15.97
N CYS A 473 -7.03 8.61 14.95
CA CYS A 473 -6.60 8.51 13.54
C CYS A 473 -5.32 9.32 13.29
N LEU A 474 -5.22 10.54 13.78
CA LEU A 474 -4.01 11.37 13.64
C LEU A 474 -2.82 10.77 14.41
N CYS A 475 -3.00 10.38 15.68
CA CYS A 475 -1.91 9.82 16.50
C CYS A 475 -1.31 8.56 15.87
N PHE A 476 -2.15 7.62 15.44
CA PHE A 476 -1.68 6.38 14.82
C PHE A 476 -1.07 6.60 13.44
N SER A 477 -1.62 7.53 12.65
CA SER A 477 -1.07 7.90 11.36
C SER A 477 0.29 8.58 11.51
N TYR A 478 0.45 9.50 12.45
CA TYR A 478 1.75 10.12 12.74
C TYR A 478 2.80 9.10 13.18
N TYR A 479 2.42 8.16 14.07
CA TYR A 479 3.33 7.08 14.47
C TYR A 479 3.86 6.33 13.26
N THR A 480 2.97 5.88 12.37
CA THR A 480 3.34 5.12 11.18
C THR A 480 4.20 5.96 10.22
N LEU A 481 3.84 7.23 9.98
CA LEU A 481 4.59 8.09 9.07
C LEU A 481 5.98 8.46 9.60
N ILE A 482 6.09 8.83 10.88
CA ILE A 482 7.37 9.19 11.51
C ILE A 482 8.32 7.99 11.48
N TYR A 483 7.82 6.80 11.87
CA TYR A 483 8.63 5.60 11.89
C TYR A 483 9.02 5.16 10.47
N GLY A 484 8.10 5.21 9.50
CA GLY A 484 8.40 4.93 8.10
C GLY A 484 9.41 5.92 7.52
N ARG A 485 9.26 7.21 7.82
CA ARG A 485 10.19 8.23 7.36
C ARG A 485 11.61 8.05 7.92
N ALA A 486 11.74 7.58 9.16
CA ALA A 486 13.04 7.34 9.79
C ALA A 486 13.91 6.30 9.04
N ILE A 487 13.30 5.45 8.21
CA ILE A 487 14.01 4.50 7.36
C ILE A 487 14.17 4.97 5.90
N GLY A 488 13.63 6.13 5.58
CA GLY A 488 13.76 6.75 4.26
C GLY A 488 15.15 7.34 4.00
N PRO A 489 15.39 7.84 2.79
CA PRO A 489 16.62 8.52 2.45
C PRO A 489 16.76 9.83 3.24
N LYS A 490 17.99 10.31 3.39
CA LYS A 490 18.23 11.67 3.89
C LYS A 490 17.59 12.68 2.93
N VAL A 491 16.93 13.68 3.49
CA VAL A 491 16.22 14.71 2.72
C VAL A 491 17.12 15.39 1.70
N GLY A 492 18.33 15.79 2.11
CA GLY A 492 19.31 16.43 1.23
C GLY A 492 19.70 15.56 0.04
N ASP A 493 19.97 14.27 0.26
CA ASP A 493 20.38 13.34 -0.80
C ASP A 493 19.26 13.15 -1.84
N TYR A 494 18.01 13.01 -1.37
CA TYR A 494 16.87 12.86 -2.28
C TYR A 494 16.54 14.16 -3.02
N ASN A 495 16.63 15.30 -2.33
CA ASN A 495 16.42 16.62 -2.94
C ASN A 495 17.45 16.90 -4.04
N ASN A 496 18.69 16.51 -3.84
CA ASN A 496 19.72 16.63 -4.89
C ASN A 496 19.35 15.83 -6.13
N ILE A 497 18.80 14.62 -5.97
CA ILE A 497 18.39 13.76 -7.11
C ILE A 497 17.21 14.36 -7.87
N VAL A 498 16.16 14.77 -7.17
CA VAL A 498 14.91 15.21 -7.83
C VAL A 498 14.96 16.63 -8.36
N ASN A 499 15.97 17.42 -7.95
CA ASN A 499 16.17 18.78 -8.43
C ASN A 499 17.36 18.91 -9.40
N ALA A 500 18.16 17.85 -9.57
CA ALA A 500 19.26 17.86 -10.52
C ALA A 500 18.78 18.02 -11.96
N THR A 501 19.50 18.81 -12.72
CA THR A 501 19.38 18.91 -14.17
C THR A 501 20.67 18.37 -14.76
N ILE A 502 20.57 17.22 -15.45
CA ILE A 502 21.72 16.58 -16.10
C ILE A 502 21.50 16.68 -17.59
N GLU A 503 22.38 17.37 -18.28
CA GLU A 503 22.33 17.57 -19.72
C GLU A 503 23.50 16.86 -20.39
N LEU A 504 23.21 16.08 -21.42
CA LEU A 504 24.19 15.36 -22.23
C LEU A 504 24.07 15.88 -23.68
N ASP A 505 25.12 16.53 -24.14
CA ASP A 505 25.20 17.03 -25.54
C ASP A 505 25.48 15.84 -26.49
N ASP A 506 24.43 15.09 -26.81
CA ASP A 506 24.51 13.88 -27.60
C ASP A 506 23.17 13.55 -28.29
N ASP A 507 23.15 13.71 -29.61
CA ASP A 507 21.98 13.43 -30.46
C ASP A 507 21.82 11.95 -30.85
N SER A 508 22.76 11.09 -30.47
CA SER A 508 22.68 9.65 -30.78
C SER A 508 21.70 8.92 -29.86
N PHE A 509 21.26 7.74 -30.24
CA PHE A 509 20.54 6.88 -29.31
C PHE A 509 21.51 6.32 -28.27
N TYR A 510 21.24 6.55 -26.99
CA TYR A 510 22.03 6.01 -25.88
C TYR A 510 21.16 5.74 -24.66
N ARG A 511 21.67 4.91 -23.75
CA ARG A 511 21.10 4.72 -22.41
C ARG A 511 22.06 5.22 -21.35
N VAL A 512 21.44 5.65 -20.24
CA VAL A 512 22.13 6.09 -19.03
C VAL A 512 21.93 5.05 -17.95
N GLU A 513 23.01 4.62 -17.33
CA GLU A 513 22.99 3.89 -16.07
C GLU A 513 23.17 4.85 -14.92
N THR A 514 22.39 4.67 -13.86
CA THR A 514 22.53 5.47 -12.61
C THR A 514 23.01 4.56 -11.49
N TYR A 515 24.04 4.96 -10.75
CA TYR A 515 24.56 4.19 -9.63
C TYR A 515 24.66 5.04 -8.37
N GLY A 516 24.36 4.44 -7.20
CA GLY A 516 24.36 5.16 -5.95
C GLY A 516 23.28 6.25 -5.82
N VAL A 517 22.26 6.23 -6.69
CA VAL A 517 21.09 7.12 -6.66
C VAL A 517 19.82 6.32 -6.41
N THR A 518 18.69 7.01 -6.20
CA THR A 518 17.39 6.30 -6.13
C THR A 518 17.11 5.59 -7.45
N ASN A 519 16.48 4.43 -7.38
CA ASN A 519 16.05 3.72 -8.58
C ASN A 519 15.12 4.61 -9.43
N ASN A 520 15.20 4.45 -10.75
CA ASN A 520 14.42 5.21 -11.73
C ASN A 520 14.72 6.72 -11.77
N ALA A 521 15.89 7.17 -11.27
CA ALA A 521 16.30 8.58 -11.37
C ALA A 521 16.38 9.06 -12.83
N ASN A 522 16.78 8.18 -13.77
CA ASN A 522 16.77 8.46 -15.20
C ASN A 522 15.41 8.94 -15.73
N MET A 523 14.29 8.46 -15.14
CA MET A 523 12.94 8.89 -15.52
C MET A 523 12.64 10.32 -15.09
N LEU A 524 13.23 10.78 -13.96
CA LEU A 524 13.13 12.17 -13.50
C LEU A 524 13.86 13.13 -14.43
N TRP A 525 14.98 12.69 -15.01
CA TRP A 525 15.83 13.46 -15.91
C TRP A 525 15.45 13.31 -17.39
N GLY A 526 14.38 12.56 -17.70
CA GLY A 526 13.91 12.34 -19.07
C GLY A 526 14.81 11.45 -19.93
N MET A 527 15.75 10.71 -19.32
CA MET A 527 16.77 9.91 -20.02
C MET A 527 16.34 8.46 -20.24
N TYR A 528 16.79 7.84 -21.33
CA TYR A 528 16.62 6.41 -21.55
C TYR A 528 17.46 5.64 -20.54
N GLY A 529 16.82 4.68 -19.84
CA GLY A 529 17.45 3.95 -18.76
C GLY A 529 18.04 2.61 -19.20
N PHE A 530 19.00 2.15 -18.40
CA PHE A 530 19.44 0.76 -18.41
C PHE A 530 19.01 0.06 -17.11
N ARG A 531 19.20 0.72 -15.97
CA ARG A 531 18.73 0.22 -14.67
C ARG A 531 17.30 0.66 -14.42
N SER A 532 16.46 -0.27 -13.95
CA SER A 532 15.10 0.08 -13.55
C SER A 532 14.63 -0.73 -12.35
N PHE A 533 13.76 -0.11 -11.55
CA PHE A 533 12.96 -0.77 -10.53
C PHE A 533 11.50 -0.75 -10.98
N HIS A 534 11.07 -1.83 -11.62
CA HIS A 534 9.75 -1.95 -12.21
C HIS A 534 9.23 -3.38 -12.11
N SER A 535 8.04 -3.57 -11.52
CA SER A 535 7.48 -4.91 -11.29
C SER A 535 6.75 -5.49 -12.50
N ILE A 536 6.33 -4.66 -13.45
CA ILE A 536 5.51 -5.04 -14.61
C ILE A 536 6.30 -4.77 -15.90
N LEU A 537 6.95 -5.80 -16.40
CA LEU A 537 7.66 -5.79 -17.68
C LEU A 537 7.24 -7.02 -18.51
N PRO A 538 7.35 -6.97 -19.85
CA PRO A 538 7.06 -8.11 -20.70
C PRO A 538 8.02 -9.29 -20.45
N GLY A 539 7.55 -10.52 -20.64
CA GLY A 539 8.32 -11.75 -20.45
C GLY A 539 9.62 -11.75 -21.25
N SER A 540 9.62 -11.20 -22.46
CA SER A 540 10.79 -11.07 -23.34
C SER A 540 11.97 -10.32 -22.69
N ALA A 541 11.71 -9.34 -21.80
CA ALA A 541 12.79 -8.67 -21.06
C ALA A 541 13.48 -9.63 -20.07
N PHE A 542 12.73 -10.49 -19.40
CA PHE A 542 13.29 -11.51 -18.50
C PHE A 542 14.09 -12.57 -19.26
N GLU A 543 13.58 -13.02 -20.41
CA GLU A 543 14.28 -13.98 -21.30
C GLU A 543 15.60 -13.39 -21.80
N TYR A 544 15.57 -12.14 -22.26
CA TYR A 544 16.77 -11.43 -22.69
C TYR A 544 17.84 -11.39 -21.61
N TYR A 545 17.49 -10.95 -20.39
CA TYR A 545 18.45 -10.88 -19.29
C TYR A 545 18.96 -12.26 -18.89
N SER A 546 18.10 -13.27 -18.87
CA SER A 546 18.51 -14.66 -18.62
C SER A 546 19.49 -15.16 -19.67
N GLY A 547 19.27 -14.86 -20.94
CA GLY A 547 20.18 -15.16 -22.03
C GLY A 547 21.55 -14.48 -21.92
N MET A 548 21.59 -13.31 -21.27
CA MET A 548 22.83 -12.57 -20.94
C MET A 548 23.46 -13.03 -19.61
N GLY A 549 22.93 -14.07 -18.97
CA GLY A 549 23.43 -14.59 -17.70
C GLY A 549 23.01 -13.77 -16.46
N PHE A 550 22.09 -12.81 -16.59
CA PHE A 550 21.62 -11.97 -15.51
C PHE A 550 20.21 -12.38 -15.06
N SER A 551 20.02 -12.70 -13.78
CA SER A 551 18.70 -13.01 -13.22
C SER A 551 18.00 -11.74 -12.74
N ARG A 552 17.04 -11.26 -13.53
CA ARG A 552 16.22 -10.11 -13.17
C ARG A 552 15.04 -10.51 -12.25
N SER A 553 14.86 -9.77 -11.18
CA SER A 553 13.67 -9.86 -10.29
C SER A 553 12.72 -8.67 -10.54
N VAL A 554 12.65 -7.72 -9.60
CA VAL A 554 11.94 -6.43 -9.75
C VAL A 554 12.87 -5.30 -10.16
N ASN A 555 14.19 -5.51 -10.02
CA ASN A 555 15.23 -4.56 -10.39
C ASN A 555 16.06 -5.11 -11.54
N THR A 556 16.49 -4.22 -12.42
CA THR A 556 17.65 -4.41 -13.28
C THR A 556 18.81 -3.67 -12.62
N ASP A 557 19.71 -4.44 -11.99
CA ASP A 557 20.81 -3.91 -11.17
C ASP A 557 22.05 -4.80 -11.32
N PRO A 558 22.65 -4.88 -12.53
CA PRO A 558 23.83 -5.70 -12.77
C PRO A 558 25.07 -5.07 -12.10
N ASP A 559 25.90 -5.91 -11.50
CA ASP A 559 27.18 -5.49 -10.96
C ASP A 559 28.21 -5.18 -12.06
N GLY A 560 29.44 -4.84 -11.68
CA GLY A 560 30.52 -4.48 -12.61
C GLY A 560 30.96 -5.61 -13.54
N SER A 561 30.67 -6.89 -13.22
CA SER A 561 31.07 -8.05 -14.03
C SER A 561 30.27 -8.15 -15.35
N TYR A 562 29.07 -7.55 -15.40
CA TYR A 562 28.23 -7.52 -16.60
C TYR A 562 28.60 -6.38 -17.58
N TYR A 563 29.90 -6.18 -17.82
CA TYR A 563 30.36 -5.09 -18.67
C TYR A 563 29.85 -5.21 -20.12
N ALA A 564 29.94 -6.39 -20.74
CA ALA A 564 29.51 -6.63 -22.11
C ALA A 564 28.00 -6.34 -22.31
N MET A 565 27.18 -6.67 -21.30
CA MET A 565 25.75 -6.36 -21.32
C MET A 565 25.48 -4.85 -21.41
N ARG A 566 26.30 -4.00 -20.75
CA ARG A 566 26.21 -2.55 -20.86
C ARG A 566 26.53 -2.07 -22.28
N SER A 567 27.59 -2.59 -22.86
CA SER A 567 28.01 -2.22 -24.21
C SER A 567 26.94 -2.57 -25.26
N VAL A 568 26.45 -3.80 -25.24
CA VAL A 568 25.41 -4.29 -26.18
C VAL A 568 24.09 -3.54 -26.02
N ASN A 569 23.76 -3.07 -24.80
CA ASN A 569 22.56 -2.28 -24.54
C ASN A 569 22.72 -0.78 -24.81
N SER A 570 23.72 -0.35 -25.53
CA SER A 570 23.99 1.07 -25.81
C SER A 570 24.09 1.92 -24.54
N THR A 571 24.61 1.35 -23.42
CA THR A 571 24.83 2.11 -22.19
C THR A 571 26.08 2.96 -22.35
N LYS A 572 25.88 4.19 -22.81
CA LYS A 572 26.94 5.16 -23.14
C LYS A 572 27.39 5.94 -21.93
N TYR A 573 26.49 6.25 -21.01
CA TYR A 573 26.78 7.08 -19.86
C TYR A 573 26.46 6.38 -18.54
N LEU A 574 27.31 6.66 -17.52
CA LEU A 574 27.11 6.24 -16.14
C LEU A 574 27.13 7.50 -15.27
N VAL A 575 26.09 7.71 -14.49
CA VAL A 575 25.90 8.86 -13.63
C VAL A 575 25.93 8.43 -12.17
N ILE A 576 26.83 9.00 -11.38
CA ILE A 576 27.06 8.66 -9.96
C ILE A 576 27.03 9.94 -9.12
N GLN A 577 26.40 9.92 -7.95
CA GLN A 577 26.52 11.04 -7.00
C GLN A 577 27.98 11.22 -6.61
N SER A 578 28.56 12.41 -6.83
CA SER A 578 30.02 12.66 -6.72
C SER A 578 30.59 12.27 -5.36
N TYR A 579 29.88 12.52 -4.25
CA TYR A 579 30.35 12.17 -2.92
C TYR A 579 30.44 10.64 -2.68
N LYS A 580 29.74 9.84 -3.49
CA LYS A 580 29.78 8.36 -3.38
C LYS A 580 30.97 7.72 -4.09
N LEU A 581 31.74 8.49 -4.85
CA LEU A 581 32.95 7.97 -5.51
C LEU A 581 33.98 7.45 -4.50
N GLU A 582 33.97 7.97 -3.28
CA GLU A 582 34.84 7.52 -2.21
C GLU A 582 34.42 6.21 -1.54
N TYR A 583 33.22 5.73 -1.79
CA TYR A 583 32.71 4.49 -1.19
C TYR A 583 33.35 3.25 -1.84
N SER A 584 33.66 2.24 -1.02
CA SER A 584 34.31 1.00 -1.45
C SER A 584 33.57 0.31 -2.60
N ASP A 585 32.25 0.22 -2.52
CA ASP A 585 31.42 -0.43 -3.53
C ASP A 585 31.47 0.30 -4.87
N THR A 586 31.51 1.63 -4.85
CA THR A 586 31.64 2.46 -6.05
C THR A 586 33.02 2.33 -6.67
N LYS A 587 34.08 2.32 -5.86
CA LYS A 587 35.46 2.08 -6.32
C LYS A 587 35.57 0.71 -7.01
N THR A 588 35.07 -0.34 -6.39
CA THR A 588 35.04 -1.69 -6.95
C THR A 588 34.24 -1.75 -8.28
N LEU A 589 33.11 -1.04 -8.35
CA LEU A 589 32.34 -0.95 -9.61
C LEU A 589 33.20 -0.32 -10.72
N LEU A 590 33.82 0.83 -10.45
CA LEU A 590 34.63 1.55 -11.44
C LEU A 590 35.90 0.78 -11.85
N GLU A 591 36.52 0.04 -10.94
CA GLU A 591 37.63 -0.86 -11.25
C GLU A 591 37.24 -1.96 -12.25
N ASN A 592 36.00 -2.45 -12.17
CA ASN A 592 35.45 -3.43 -13.13
C ASN A 592 35.02 -2.77 -14.46
N LEU A 593 34.65 -1.50 -14.44
CA LEU A 593 34.20 -0.74 -15.62
C LEU A 593 35.32 0.11 -16.24
N LYS A 594 36.48 -0.49 -16.52
CA LYS A 594 37.72 0.17 -16.99
C LYS A 594 37.58 1.06 -18.23
N ASN A 595 36.54 0.82 -19.05
CA ASN A 595 36.31 1.61 -20.26
C ASN A 595 35.37 2.84 -20.02
N PHE A 596 34.97 3.07 -18.79
CA PHE A 596 34.23 4.27 -18.41
C PHE A 596 35.20 5.34 -17.96
N GLU A 597 35.19 6.47 -18.66
CA GLU A 597 36.04 7.63 -18.38
C GLU A 597 35.21 8.80 -17.84
N LYS A 598 35.67 9.45 -16.79
CA LYS A 598 35.04 10.69 -16.29
C LYS A 598 35.12 11.76 -17.38
N ILE A 599 33.98 12.34 -17.74
CA ILE A 599 33.88 13.39 -18.75
C ILE A 599 33.38 14.71 -18.19
N ASP A 600 32.53 14.68 -17.16
CA ASP A 600 31.89 15.90 -16.66
C ASP A 600 31.43 15.74 -15.20
N GLU A 601 31.02 16.85 -14.59
CA GLU A 601 30.40 16.89 -13.27
C GLU A 601 29.33 17.98 -13.25
N GLN A 602 28.06 17.59 -13.02
CA GLN A 602 26.89 18.48 -13.05
C GLN A 602 26.04 18.25 -11.80
N ASP A 603 25.58 19.29 -11.13
CA ASP A 603 24.67 19.28 -9.98
C ASP A 603 25.04 18.25 -8.87
N GLY A 604 26.35 18.04 -8.64
CA GLY A 604 26.85 17.07 -7.66
C GLY A 604 26.83 15.61 -8.13
N PHE A 605 26.71 15.39 -9.44
CA PHE A 605 26.84 14.09 -10.10
C PHE A 605 28.03 14.07 -11.03
N THR A 606 28.81 13.00 -10.94
CA THR A 606 29.92 12.73 -11.87
C THR A 606 29.42 11.87 -13.00
N ILE A 607 29.72 12.28 -14.22
CA ILE A 607 29.32 11.63 -15.47
C ILE A 607 30.51 10.92 -16.07
N PHE A 608 30.34 9.63 -16.36
CA PHE A 608 31.33 8.80 -17.05
C PHE A 608 30.78 8.39 -18.41
N LYS A 609 31.67 8.34 -19.41
CA LYS A 609 31.36 7.87 -20.77
C LYS A 609 32.02 6.54 -21.05
N ASN A 610 31.25 5.59 -21.52
CA ASN A 610 31.74 4.29 -21.99
C ASN A 610 32.37 4.43 -23.37
N LYS A 611 33.66 4.07 -23.52
CA LYS A 611 34.36 4.09 -24.80
C LYS A 611 34.03 2.91 -25.73
N ALA A 612 33.41 1.87 -25.18
CA ALA A 612 33.08 0.65 -25.89
C ALA A 612 31.58 0.34 -25.82
N TYR A 613 30.74 1.26 -26.28
CA TYR A 613 29.29 1.06 -26.43
C TYR A 613 28.95 0.81 -27.91
N ILE A 614 27.86 0.10 -28.17
CA ILE A 614 27.36 -0.24 -29.51
C ILE A 614 26.02 0.45 -29.73
#